data_9d1579f001058948cc83fce69f32ce11
#
_entry.id   9d1579f001058948cc83fce69f32ce11
#
_cell.length_a   1.000
_cell.length_b   1.000
_cell.length_c   1.000
_cell.angle_alpha   90.00
_cell.angle_beta   90.00
_cell.angle_gamma   90.00
#
_symmetry.space_group_name_H-M   'P 1'
#
loop_
_entity.id
_entity.type
_entity.pdbx_description
1 polymer ?
#
loop_
_entity_poly.entity_id
_entity_poly.type
_entity_poly.pdbx_seq_one_letter_code
_entity_poly.pdbx_strand_id
1 'polypeptide(L)'
;MIIGGSKKDVIKNIEQNVLDNELNKKVEVNDATLSDEEITKLLDTFYKNKSKKIRYGIKHAIAGMTVSKYMKMLDKDIEVKGVEKLKSVDLSKGAIITSNHFNPLDTFIIRKLVEKVLKKDLYIVIQDTNLAMPGSLGFLMNYLNVIPVSKSPTYLAGTFKENLRKILNAGNIVLIYPEEEMWFNYRKIRPLKRGSYQYAAILNVPVISCFTKII
;
A
#
# COMPACT_ATOMS: atom_id res chain seq x y z
N MET A 1 5.17 -12.08 -15.11
CA MET A 1 3.82 -11.52 -15.32
C MET A 1 3.94 -10.00 -15.27
N ILE A 2 3.65 -9.27 -16.34
CA ILE A 2 3.65 -7.80 -16.35
C ILE A 2 2.30 -7.38 -15.75
N ILE A 3 2.33 -6.92 -14.51
CA ILE A 3 1.13 -6.36 -13.88
C ILE A 3 0.91 -4.98 -14.49
N GLY A 4 -0.21 -4.76 -15.18
CA GLY A 4 -0.61 -3.45 -15.68
C GLY A 4 -0.28 -3.12 -17.14
N GLY A 5 -0.26 -4.09 -18.05
CA GLY A 5 -0.18 -3.83 -19.50
C GLY A 5 1.19 -3.33 -20.00
N SER A 6 1.21 -2.69 -21.16
CA SER A 6 2.44 -2.10 -21.72
C SER A 6 2.94 -0.94 -20.86
N LYS A 7 4.18 -1.01 -20.40
CA LYS A 7 4.81 0.05 -19.61
C LYS A 7 5.56 1.10 -20.45
N LYS A 8 5.49 1.02 -21.78
CA LYS A 8 6.20 1.95 -22.67
C LYS A 8 5.75 3.40 -22.45
N ASP A 9 4.44 3.63 -22.40
CA ASP A 9 3.90 4.99 -22.23
C ASP A 9 4.15 5.51 -20.82
N VAL A 10 4.06 4.63 -19.80
CA VAL A 10 4.41 4.97 -18.42
C VAL A 10 5.88 5.39 -18.31
N ILE A 11 6.80 4.63 -18.93
CA ILE A 11 8.24 4.96 -18.93
C ILE A 11 8.47 6.30 -19.63
N LYS A 12 7.84 6.55 -20.78
CA LYS A 12 7.92 7.83 -21.50
C LYS A 12 7.41 9.00 -20.64
N ASN A 13 6.30 8.81 -19.94
CA ASN A 13 5.77 9.83 -19.02
C ASN A 13 6.74 10.09 -17.86
N ILE A 14 7.37 9.05 -17.32
CA ILE A 14 8.39 9.19 -16.26
C ILE A 14 9.58 10.02 -16.79
N GLU A 15 10.12 9.68 -17.96
CA GLU A 15 11.24 10.39 -18.57
C GLU A 15 10.90 11.87 -18.78
N GLN A 16 9.70 12.17 -19.32
CA GLN A 16 9.25 13.54 -19.51
C GLN A 16 9.10 14.28 -18.18
N ASN A 17 8.45 13.68 -17.19
CA ASN A 17 8.27 14.31 -15.88
C ASN A 17 9.60 14.57 -15.16
N VAL A 18 10.61 13.73 -15.39
CA VAL A 18 11.96 13.95 -14.85
C VAL A 18 12.63 15.16 -15.53
N LEU A 19 12.51 15.28 -16.87
CA LEU A 19 13.03 16.44 -17.62
C LEU A 19 12.37 17.75 -17.17
N ASP A 20 11.07 17.71 -16.92
CA ASP A 20 10.27 18.87 -16.49
C ASP A 20 10.41 19.15 -14.98
N ASN A 21 11.17 18.34 -14.23
CA ASN A 21 11.28 18.40 -12.76
C ASN A 21 9.93 18.24 -12.04
N GLU A 22 8.97 17.54 -12.64
CA GLU A 22 7.62 17.28 -12.11
C GLU A 22 7.54 15.93 -11.40
N LEU A 23 8.39 15.70 -10.39
CA LEU A 23 8.60 14.41 -9.73
C LEU A 23 7.39 13.85 -8.93
N ASN A 24 6.31 14.59 -8.83
CA ASN A 24 5.05 14.17 -8.20
C ASN A 24 3.89 14.00 -9.20
N LYS A 25 4.15 14.16 -10.49
CA LYS A 25 3.12 14.08 -11.51
C LYS A 25 2.73 12.62 -11.77
N LYS A 26 1.46 12.42 -12.11
CA LYS A 26 0.92 11.12 -12.46
C LYS A 26 1.55 10.58 -13.75
N VAL A 27 1.85 9.28 -13.77
CA VAL A 27 2.51 8.60 -14.91
C VAL A 27 1.66 7.47 -15.51
N GLU A 28 0.74 6.88 -14.74
CA GLU A 28 -0.14 5.82 -15.23
C GLU A 28 -1.18 6.38 -16.22
N VAL A 29 -1.39 5.64 -17.32
CA VAL A 29 -2.15 6.13 -18.51
C VAL A 29 -3.61 5.68 -18.46
N ASN A 30 -3.93 4.58 -17.76
CA ASN A 30 -5.23 3.91 -17.80
C ASN A 30 -5.88 3.77 -16.43
N ASP A 31 -5.59 4.68 -15.52
CA ASP A 31 -6.28 4.70 -14.24
C ASP A 31 -7.75 5.07 -14.43
N ALA A 32 -8.63 4.35 -13.75
CA ALA A 32 -10.04 4.65 -13.77
C ALA A 32 -10.30 6.08 -13.26
N THR A 33 -10.94 6.90 -14.09
CA THR A 33 -11.44 8.21 -13.69
C THR A 33 -12.87 8.00 -13.19
N LEU A 34 -13.06 8.11 -11.88
CA LEU A 34 -14.36 7.97 -11.22
C LEU A 34 -14.79 9.31 -10.65
N SER A 35 -16.08 9.60 -10.70
CA SER A 35 -16.70 10.74 -10.02
C SER A 35 -16.67 10.54 -8.49
N ASP A 36 -16.83 11.61 -7.74
CA ASP A 36 -16.88 11.55 -6.27
C ASP A 36 -18.04 10.67 -5.76
N GLU A 37 -19.15 10.64 -6.49
CA GLU A 37 -20.29 9.78 -6.19
C GLU A 37 -19.97 8.31 -6.41
N GLU A 38 -19.31 7.97 -7.52
CA GLU A 38 -18.85 6.60 -7.80
C GLU A 38 -17.82 6.13 -6.79
N ILE A 39 -16.89 6.99 -6.37
CA ILE A 39 -15.92 6.71 -5.32
C ILE A 39 -16.63 6.44 -3.99
N THR A 40 -17.58 7.27 -3.61
CA THR A 40 -18.37 7.08 -2.39
C THR A 40 -19.08 5.72 -2.39
N LYS A 41 -19.77 5.40 -3.48
CA LYS A 41 -20.46 4.11 -3.65
C LYS A 41 -19.49 2.90 -3.61
N LEU A 42 -18.30 3.08 -4.17
CA LEU A 42 -17.24 2.06 -4.17
C LEU A 42 -16.74 1.79 -2.76
N LEU A 43 -16.45 2.83 -1.98
CA LEU A 43 -16.03 2.75 -0.59
C LEU A 43 -17.12 2.12 0.29
N ASP A 44 -18.38 2.55 0.15
CA ASP A 44 -19.52 1.97 0.88
C ASP A 44 -19.66 0.48 0.59
N THR A 45 -19.53 0.09 -0.67
CA THR A 45 -19.60 -1.31 -1.11
C THR A 45 -18.47 -2.12 -0.48
N PHE A 46 -17.25 -1.58 -0.47
CA PHE A 46 -16.08 -2.22 0.15
C PHE A 46 -16.33 -2.49 1.65
N TYR A 47 -16.72 -1.47 2.42
CA TYR A 47 -16.97 -1.63 3.85
C TYR A 47 -18.19 -2.51 4.16
N LYS A 48 -19.25 -2.41 3.38
CA LYS A 48 -20.42 -3.31 3.46
C LYS A 48 -20.04 -4.77 3.19
N ASN A 49 -19.15 -5.03 2.24
CA ASN A 49 -18.65 -6.40 2.01
C ASN A 49 -17.78 -6.88 3.17
N LYS A 50 -16.94 -6.01 3.71
CA LYS A 50 -16.06 -6.33 4.85
C LYS A 50 -16.87 -6.62 6.14
N SER A 51 -18.05 -6.03 6.32
CA SER A 51 -18.92 -6.31 7.46
C SER A 51 -19.57 -7.70 7.42
N LYS A 52 -19.64 -8.34 6.24
CA LYS A 52 -20.17 -9.72 6.08
C LYS A 52 -19.11 -10.75 6.47
N LYS A 53 -18.84 -10.88 7.77
CA LYS A 53 -17.68 -11.59 8.36
C LYS A 53 -17.37 -12.95 7.72
N ILE A 54 -18.36 -13.85 7.59
CA ILE A 54 -18.13 -15.21 7.05
C ILE A 54 -17.73 -15.16 5.56
N ARG A 55 -18.56 -14.51 4.74
CA ARG A 55 -18.33 -14.45 3.30
C ARG A 55 -17.04 -13.69 2.93
N TYR A 56 -16.77 -12.61 3.66
CA TYR A 56 -15.53 -11.85 3.52
C TYR A 56 -14.35 -12.70 3.97
N GLY A 57 -14.44 -13.38 5.12
CA GLY A 57 -13.37 -14.23 5.66
C GLY A 57 -12.93 -15.33 4.70
N ILE A 58 -13.86 -16.02 4.02
CA ILE A 58 -13.52 -17.02 2.99
C ILE A 58 -12.72 -16.39 1.84
N LYS A 59 -13.19 -15.26 1.31
CA LYS A 59 -12.52 -14.58 0.19
C LYS A 59 -11.16 -13.99 0.62
N HIS A 60 -11.08 -13.47 1.84
CA HIS A 60 -9.83 -13.01 2.45
C HIS A 60 -8.80 -14.14 2.57
N ALA A 61 -9.22 -15.33 3.03
CA ALA A 61 -8.35 -16.50 3.10
C ALA A 61 -7.84 -16.93 1.72
N ILE A 62 -8.70 -16.92 0.70
CA ILE A 62 -8.30 -17.23 -0.69
C ILE A 62 -7.27 -16.20 -1.19
N ALA A 63 -7.53 -14.90 -0.98
CA ALA A 63 -6.60 -13.84 -1.34
C ALA A 63 -5.24 -13.99 -0.62
N GLY A 64 -5.27 -14.31 0.67
CA GLY A 64 -4.08 -14.58 1.48
C GLY A 64 -3.28 -15.77 0.99
N MET A 65 -3.94 -16.88 0.63
CA MET A 65 -3.27 -18.06 0.03
C MET A 65 -2.57 -17.71 -1.28
N THR A 66 -3.22 -16.91 -2.13
CA THR A 66 -2.64 -16.45 -3.39
C THR A 66 -1.36 -15.66 -3.15
N VAL A 67 -1.40 -14.67 -2.24
CA VAL A 67 -0.22 -13.88 -1.88
C VAL A 67 0.87 -14.74 -1.24
N SER A 68 0.51 -15.67 -0.35
CA SER A 68 1.47 -16.58 0.30
C SER A 68 2.22 -17.46 -0.71
N LYS A 69 1.54 -17.89 -1.78
CA LYS A 69 2.19 -18.63 -2.88
C LYS A 69 3.25 -17.77 -3.59
N TYR A 70 2.92 -16.52 -3.92
CA TYR A 70 3.88 -15.57 -4.49
C TYR A 70 5.04 -15.27 -3.55
N MET A 71 4.76 -15.07 -2.25
CA MET A 71 5.80 -14.86 -1.24
C MET A 71 6.79 -16.01 -1.19
N LYS A 72 6.33 -17.26 -1.21
CA LYS A 72 7.22 -18.45 -1.23
C LYS A 72 8.13 -18.48 -2.46
N MET A 73 7.65 -18.01 -3.61
CA MET A 73 8.46 -17.95 -4.84
C MET A 73 9.56 -16.90 -4.76
N LEU A 74 9.28 -15.75 -4.12
CA LEU A 74 10.19 -14.60 -4.04
C LEU A 74 11.08 -14.62 -2.80
N ASP A 75 10.79 -15.45 -1.80
CA ASP A 75 11.39 -15.36 -0.46
C ASP A 75 12.91 -15.46 -0.45
N LYS A 76 13.50 -16.32 -1.30
CA LYS A 76 14.95 -16.50 -1.42
C LYS A 76 15.68 -15.35 -2.11
N ASP A 77 14.96 -14.56 -2.88
CA ASP A 77 15.51 -13.42 -3.63
C ASP A 77 15.39 -12.11 -2.86
N ILE A 78 14.76 -12.15 -1.67
CA ILE A 78 14.55 -10.98 -0.82
C ILE A 78 15.50 -11.04 0.39
N GLU A 79 16.35 -10.04 0.55
CA GLU A 79 17.17 -9.82 1.74
C GLU A 79 16.64 -8.60 2.51
N VAL A 80 16.55 -8.70 3.84
CA VAL A 80 16.15 -7.60 4.73
C VAL A 80 17.33 -7.26 5.64
N LYS A 81 17.78 -6.00 5.59
CA LYS A 81 18.90 -5.48 6.41
C LYS A 81 18.41 -4.42 7.39
N GLY A 82 19.16 -4.22 8.49
CA GLY A 82 18.87 -3.17 9.47
C GLY A 82 17.78 -3.54 10.49
N VAL A 83 17.37 -4.81 10.55
CA VAL A 83 16.32 -5.29 11.47
C VAL A 83 16.71 -5.09 12.93
N GLU A 84 18.00 -5.15 13.25
CA GLU A 84 18.55 -4.93 14.58
C GLU A 84 18.18 -3.56 15.16
N LYS A 85 17.97 -2.55 14.30
CA LYS A 85 17.53 -1.19 14.69
C LYS A 85 16.10 -1.15 15.26
N LEU A 86 15.31 -2.17 14.97
CA LEU A 86 13.91 -2.25 15.43
C LEU A 86 13.79 -2.84 16.85
N LYS A 87 14.86 -3.42 17.40
CA LYS A 87 14.83 -4.06 18.74
C LYS A 87 14.49 -3.09 19.87
N SER A 88 14.82 -1.81 19.71
CA SER A 88 14.52 -0.75 20.70
C SER A 88 13.22 0.00 20.43
N VAL A 89 12.50 -0.32 19.36
CA VAL A 89 11.27 0.37 18.99
C VAL A 89 10.07 -0.35 19.62
N ASP A 90 9.28 0.38 20.41
CA ASP A 90 8.02 -0.16 20.91
C ASP A 90 6.99 -0.26 19.78
N LEU A 91 6.66 -1.48 19.42
CA LEU A 91 5.66 -1.82 18.39
C LEU A 91 4.34 -2.35 19.00
N SER A 92 4.11 -2.15 20.29
CA SER A 92 2.88 -2.63 20.96
C SER A 92 1.62 -2.02 20.33
N LYS A 93 1.70 -0.74 19.92
CA LYS A 93 0.64 -0.02 19.18
C LYS A 93 0.87 -0.03 17.67
N GLY A 94 1.60 -1.04 17.15
CA GLY A 94 1.91 -1.08 15.73
C GLY A 94 2.89 0.02 15.28
N ALA A 95 2.98 0.21 13.98
CA ALA A 95 3.80 1.26 13.35
C ALA A 95 3.29 1.58 11.94
N ILE A 96 3.62 2.76 11.43
CA ILE A 96 3.52 3.08 10.02
C ILE A 96 4.88 2.79 9.37
N ILE A 97 4.89 1.95 8.33
CA ILE A 97 6.06 1.76 7.47
C ILE A 97 5.93 2.67 6.25
N THR A 98 7.01 3.35 5.91
CA THR A 98 7.13 4.09 4.65
C THR A 98 8.24 3.47 3.79
N SER A 99 8.06 3.45 2.47
CA SER A 99 9.05 2.94 1.51
C SER A 99 8.95 3.72 0.20
N ASN A 100 10.02 3.70 -0.60
CA ASN A 100 9.96 4.11 -2.00
C ASN A 100 9.07 3.15 -2.81
N HIS A 101 8.52 3.64 -3.93
CA HIS A 101 7.55 2.88 -4.73
C HIS A 101 7.87 2.92 -6.22
N PHE A 102 8.52 1.88 -6.72
CA PHE A 102 8.97 1.81 -8.11
C PHE A 102 8.71 0.47 -8.80
N ASN A 103 8.22 -0.54 -8.07
CA ASN A 103 7.98 -1.87 -8.63
C ASN A 103 6.74 -2.52 -7.98
N PRO A 104 5.91 -3.24 -8.74
CA PRO A 104 4.77 -3.98 -8.17
C PRO A 104 5.16 -5.00 -7.09
N LEU A 105 6.44 -5.40 -7.03
CA LEU A 105 6.97 -6.33 -6.04
C LEU A 105 7.41 -5.67 -4.72
N ASP A 106 7.46 -4.35 -4.64
CA ASP A 106 7.90 -3.62 -3.44
C ASP A 106 7.14 -4.05 -2.19
N THR A 107 5.84 -4.23 -2.32
CA THR A 107 4.97 -4.69 -1.23
C THR A 107 5.38 -6.06 -0.68
N PHE A 108 5.87 -6.98 -1.52
CA PHE A 108 6.31 -8.30 -1.06
C PHE A 108 7.57 -8.23 -0.20
N ILE A 109 8.46 -7.27 -0.48
CA ILE A 109 9.67 -7.03 0.29
C ILE A 109 9.30 -6.55 1.70
N ILE A 110 8.42 -5.55 1.80
CA ILE A 110 7.90 -5.05 3.09
C ILE A 110 7.11 -6.14 3.82
N ARG A 111 6.33 -6.96 3.09
CA ARG A 111 5.60 -8.07 3.67
C ARG A 111 6.52 -9.10 4.31
N LYS A 112 7.67 -9.41 3.70
CA LYS A 112 8.68 -10.29 4.32
C LYS A 112 9.17 -9.72 5.66
N LEU A 113 9.50 -8.44 5.72
CA LEU A 113 9.88 -7.78 6.97
C LEU A 113 8.76 -7.92 8.03
N VAL A 114 7.53 -7.57 7.68
CA VAL A 114 6.43 -7.50 8.66
C VAL A 114 5.99 -8.89 9.11
N GLU A 115 5.68 -9.79 8.19
CA GLU A 115 5.08 -11.09 8.51
C GLU A 115 6.12 -12.12 8.98
N LYS A 116 7.34 -12.09 8.41
CA LYS A 116 8.39 -13.09 8.75
C LYS A 116 9.27 -12.65 9.89
N VAL A 117 9.64 -11.37 9.95
CA VAL A 117 10.57 -10.84 10.95
C VAL A 117 9.84 -10.29 12.17
N LEU A 118 8.89 -9.36 11.95
CA LEU A 118 8.15 -8.73 13.06
C LEU A 118 7.00 -9.57 13.60
N LYS A 119 6.55 -10.60 12.87
CA LYS A 119 5.42 -11.48 13.23
C LYS A 119 4.13 -10.71 13.49
N LYS A 120 3.84 -9.74 12.62
CA LYS A 120 2.66 -8.87 12.66
C LYS A 120 1.89 -8.92 11.34
N ASP A 121 0.63 -8.51 11.37
CA ASP A 121 -0.15 -8.35 10.14
C ASP A 121 0.22 -7.05 9.42
N LEU A 122 0.33 -7.13 8.09
CA LEU A 122 0.57 -5.98 7.23
C LEU A 122 -0.75 -5.51 6.60
N TYR A 123 -1.07 -4.24 6.81
CA TYR A 123 -2.11 -3.52 6.09
C TYR A 123 -1.48 -2.52 5.11
N ILE A 124 -2.06 -2.37 3.93
CA ILE A 124 -1.51 -1.53 2.86
C ILE A 124 -2.50 -0.44 2.51
N VAL A 125 -2.05 0.81 2.54
CA VAL A 125 -2.86 1.91 2.04
C VAL A 125 -2.83 1.87 0.51
N ILE A 126 -4.03 1.86 -0.09
CA ILE A 126 -4.22 1.84 -1.54
C ILE A 126 -5.10 3.02 -1.95
N GLN A 127 -4.97 3.48 -3.19
CA GLN A 127 -5.90 4.45 -3.76
C GLN A 127 -7.30 3.82 -3.89
N ASP A 128 -8.34 4.60 -3.63
CA ASP A 128 -9.75 4.14 -3.69
C ASP A 128 -10.11 3.53 -5.05
N THR A 129 -9.64 4.09 -6.16
CA THR A 129 -9.84 3.58 -7.52
C THR A 129 -9.29 2.16 -7.72
N ASN A 130 -8.31 1.71 -6.91
CA ASN A 130 -7.78 0.34 -6.98
C ASN A 130 -8.84 -0.71 -6.64
N LEU A 131 -9.88 -0.35 -5.89
CA LEU A 131 -11.01 -1.24 -5.61
C LEU A 131 -11.85 -1.55 -6.86
N ALA A 132 -11.80 -0.71 -7.88
CA ALA A 132 -12.49 -0.89 -9.16
C ALA A 132 -11.68 -1.69 -10.19
N MET A 133 -10.44 -2.08 -9.88
CA MET A 133 -9.62 -2.88 -10.78
C MET A 133 -10.30 -4.20 -11.14
N PRO A 134 -10.24 -4.63 -12.41
CA PRO A 134 -10.85 -5.89 -12.85
C PRO A 134 -10.00 -7.12 -12.48
N GLY A 135 -10.61 -8.29 -12.57
CA GLY A 135 -9.95 -9.59 -12.51
C GLY A 135 -9.31 -9.93 -11.17
N SER A 136 -8.23 -10.69 -11.22
CA SER A 136 -7.53 -11.18 -10.03
C SER A 136 -6.92 -10.06 -9.18
N LEU A 137 -6.45 -8.99 -9.82
CA LEU A 137 -5.89 -7.84 -9.10
C LEU A 137 -6.98 -7.11 -8.30
N GLY A 138 -8.13 -6.84 -8.92
CA GLY A 138 -9.28 -6.27 -8.21
C GLY A 138 -9.77 -7.16 -7.07
N PHE A 139 -9.75 -8.50 -7.26
CA PHE A 139 -10.05 -9.42 -6.16
C PHE A 139 -9.09 -9.24 -4.98
N LEU A 140 -7.77 -9.15 -5.23
CA LEU A 140 -6.78 -8.93 -4.19
C LEU A 140 -6.98 -7.57 -3.51
N MET A 141 -7.24 -6.48 -4.28
CA MET A 141 -7.48 -5.14 -3.72
C MET A 141 -8.73 -5.08 -2.85
N ASN A 142 -9.73 -5.93 -3.09
CA ASN A 142 -10.96 -5.97 -2.29
C ASN A 142 -10.89 -6.88 -1.06
N TYR A 143 -10.01 -7.90 -1.06
CA TYR A 143 -10.05 -8.95 -0.04
C TYR A 143 -8.74 -9.17 0.72
N LEU A 144 -7.66 -8.45 0.42
CA LEU A 144 -6.47 -8.41 1.29
C LEU A 144 -6.64 -7.40 2.44
N ASN A 145 -5.64 -7.34 3.31
CA ASN A 145 -5.53 -6.31 4.35
C ASN A 145 -5.18 -4.96 3.72
N VAL A 146 -6.18 -4.29 3.15
CA VAL A 146 -6.03 -2.97 2.53
C VAL A 146 -6.85 -1.91 3.25
N ILE A 147 -6.41 -0.66 3.12
CA ILE A 147 -7.07 0.54 3.63
C ILE A 147 -7.17 1.52 2.46
N PRO A 148 -8.33 1.69 1.84
CA PRO A 148 -8.48 2.65 0.77
C PRO A 148 -8.31 4.08 1.30
N VAL A 149 -7.53 4.90 0.58
CA VAL A 149 -7.43 6.34 0.79
C VAL A 149 -8.17 7.07 -0.32
N SER A 150 -8.88 8.14 0.02
CA SER A 150 -9.64 8.97 -0.93
C SER A 150 -9.24 10.43 -0.77
N LYS A 151 -9.55 11.24 -1.78
CA LYS A 151 -9.30 12.69 -1.75
C LYS A 151 -10.30 13.46 -0.88
N SER A 152 -11.41 12.84 -0.46
CA SER A 152 -12.43 13.48 0.37
C SER A 152 -11.88 13.86 1.75
N PRO A 153 -11.86 15.15 2.14
CA PRO A 153 -11.39 15.58 3.45
C PRO A 153 -12.19 14.96 4.60
N THR A 154 -13.50 14.84 4.44
CA THR A 154 -14.39 14.25 5.44
C THR A 154 -14.06 12.76 5.65
N TYR A 155 -13.82 12.03 4.56
CA TYR A 155 -13.42 10.62 4.64
C TYR A 155 -12.05 10.48 5.31
N LEU A 156 -11.08 11.31 4.96
CA LEU A 156 -9.73 11.29 5.54
C LEU A 156 -9.73 11.58 7.04
N ALA A 157 -10.50 12.60 7.45
CA ALA A 157 -10.59 12.98 8.87
C ALA A 157 -11.42 12.00 9.72
N GLY A 158 -12.36 11.31 9.10
CA GLY A 158 -13.26 10.34 9.74
C GLY A 158 -12.82 8.90 9.50
N THR A 159 -13.44 8.25 8.53
CA THR A 159 -13.35 6.80 8.27
C THR A 159 -11.92 6.31 8.09
N PHE A 160 -11.10 7.00 7.31
CA PHE A 160 -9.72 6.58 7.06
C PHE A 160 -8.89 6.62 8.35
N LYS A 161 -8.92 7.75 9.08
CA LYS A 161 -8.20 7.91 10.35
C LYS A 161 -8.63 6.87 11.39
N GLU A 162 -9.94 6.61 11.51
CA GLU A 162 -10.46 5.62 12.46
C GLU A 162 -10.03 4.19 12.12
N ASN A 163 -9.97 3.83 10.81
CA ASN A 163 -9.44 2.54 10.40
C ASN A 163 -7.95 2.41 10.71
N LEU A 164 -7.15 3.44 10.44
CA LEU A 164 -5.73 3.46 10.84
C LEU A 164 -5.59 3.23 12.36
N ARG A 165 -6.35 4.00 13.17
CA ARG A 165 -6.31 3.88 14.64
C ARG A 165 -6.63 2.46 15.11
N LYS A 166 -7.70 1.84 14.61
CA LYS A 166 -8.11 0.49 14.99
C LYS A 166 -7.03 -0.54 14.66
N ILE A 167 -6.45 -0.46 13.47
CA ILE A 167 -5.44 -1.39 13.00
C ILE A 167 -4.15 -1.24 13.81
N LEU A 168 -3.70 -0.01 14.01
CA LEU A 168 -2.47 0.28 14.76
C LEU A 168 -2.63 -0.07 16.25
N ASN A 169 -3.76 0.28 16.90
CA ASN A 169 -4.03 -0.10 18.29
C ASN A 169 -4.11 -1.62 18.52
N ALA A 170 -4.40 -2.39 17.48
CA ALA A 170 -4.31 -3.84 17.51
C ALA A 170 -2.87 -4.38 17.35
N GLY A 171 -1.88 -3.49 17.32
CA GLY A 171 -0.47 -3.84 17.20
C GLY A 171 0.00 -4.16 15.77
N ASN A 172 -0.83 -3.92 14.76
CA ASN A 172 -0.52 -4.23 13.36
C ASN A 172 0.29 -3.13 12.68
N ILE A 173 0.83 -3.45 11.52
CA ILE A 173 1.67 -2.55 10.73
C ILE A 173 0.88 -2.02 9.52
N VAL A 174 1.02 -0.73 9.25
CA VAL A 174 0.42 -0.09 8.08
C VAL A 174 1.51 0.41 7.14
N LEU A 175 1.51 -0.06 5.90
CA LEU A 175 2.38 0.43 4.83
C LEU A 175 1.71 1.60 4.11
N ILE A 176 2.42 2.71 4.03
CA ILE A 176 2.06 3.88 3.23
C ILE A 176 3.25 4.23 2.35
N TYR A 177 3.05 4.32 1.04
CA TYR A 177 4.04 4.82 0.12
C TYR A 177 3.94 6.35 0.05
N PRO A 178 4.88 7.11 0.66
CA PRO A 178 4.76 8.57 0.73
C PRO A 178 5.03 9.27 -0.61
N GLU A 179 5.51 8.54 -1.60
CA GLU A 179 5.62 8.99 -2.99
C GLU A 179 4.27 8.96 -3.74
N GLU A 180 3.22 8.34 -3.10
CA GLU A 180 1.86 8.14 -3.58
C GLU A 180 1.78 7.20 -4.78
N GLU A 181 2.28 7.58 -5.93
CA GLU A 181 2.20 6.82 -7.16
C GLU A 181 3.47 5.98 -7.41
N MET A 182 3.29 4.77 -7.95
CA MET A 182 4.40 3.93 -8.37
C MET A 182 4.97 4.42 -9.70
N TRP A 183 6.25 4.78 -9.71
CA TRP A 183 6.97 5.08 -10.95
C TRP A 183 7.79 3.86 -11.39
N PHE A 184 7.28 3.12 -12.35
CA PHE A 184 7.83 1.84 -12.77
C PHE A 184 9.33 1.91 -13.12
N ASN A 185 10.14 1.15 -12.38
CA ASN A 185 11.62 1.09 -12.49
C ASN A 185 12.37 2.41 -12.24
N TYR A 186 11.71 3.47 -11.77
CA TYR A 186 12.40 4.69 -11.37
C TYR A 186 13.04 4.50 -9.99
N ARG A 187 14.36 4.30 -9.96
CA ARG A 187 15.10 3.88 -8.75
C ARG A 187 15.61 5.03 -7.88
N LYS A 188 15.36 6.29 -8.26
CA LYS A 188 15.69 7.44 -7.43
C LYS A 188 14.55 7.75 -6.47
N ILE A 189 14.89 8.32 -5.31
CA ILE A 189 13.87 8.77 -4.35
C ILE A 189 13.16 10.00 -4.94
N ARG A 190 11.83 10.01 -4.83
CA ARG A 190 10.99 11.15 -5.21
C ARG A 190 10.57 11.93 -3.96
N PRO A 191 10.10 13.18 -4.09
CA PRO A 191 9.61 13.98 -2.97
C PRO A 191 8.51 13.26 -2.19
N LEU A 192 8.65 13.21 -0.87
CA LEU A 192 7.74 12.49 0.02
C LEU A 192 6.60 13.40 0.48
N LYS A 193 5.37 12.92 0.37
CA LYS A 193 4.18 13.61 0.89
C LYS A 193 4.08 13.46 2.41
N ARG A 194 3.55 14.47 3.08
CA ARG A 194 3.51 14.57 4.55
C ARG A 194 2.47 13.65 5.22
N GLY A 195 1.49 13.14 4.47
CA GLY A 195 0.33 12.42 5.01
C GLY A 195 0.67 11.26 5.95
N SER A 196 1.60 10.39 5.55
CA SER A 196 2.03 9.25 6.38
C SER A 196 2.61 9.68 7.72
N TYR A 197 3.44 10.71 7.73
CA TYR A 197 4.08 11.24 8.95
C TYR A 197 3.09 11.98 9.84
N GLN A 198 2.14 12.71 9.26
CA GLN A 198 1.07 13.38 10.00
C GLN A 198 0.16 12.38 10.71
N TYR A 199 -0.24 11.29 10.04
CA TYR A 199 -1.02 10.25 10.68
C TYR A 199 -0.24 9.52 11.78
N ALA A 200 1.05 9.26 11.59
CA ALA A 200 1.89 8.68 12.64
C ALA A 200 1.92 9.57 13.90
N ALA A 201 2.12 10.88 13.72
CA ALA A 201 2.12 11.85 14.80
C ALA A 201 0.76 11.94 15.51
N ILE A 202 -0.34 12.06 14.75
CA ILE A 202 -1.71 12.15 15.31
C ILE A 202 -2.09 10.88 16.08
N LEU A 203 -1.65 9.70 15.62
CA LEU A 203 -1.97 8.41 16.23
C LEU A 203 -0.93 7.97 17.26
N ASN A 204 0.13 8.77 17.45
CA ASN A 204 1.22 8.51 18.38
C ASN A 204 1.84 7.12 18.22
N VAL A 205 2.27 6.82 16.98
CA VAL A 205 2.92 5.56 16.63
C VAL A 205 4.26 5.83 15.92
N PRO A 206 5.24 4.93 16.03
CA PRO A 206 6.51 5.09 15.33
C PRO A 206 6.38 4.98 13.81
N VAL A 207 7.31 5.64 13.10
CA VAL A 207 7.51 5.47 11.65
C VAL A 207 8.77 4.63 11.43
N ILE A 208 8.65 3.57 10.65
CA ILE A 208 9.76 2.76 10.18
C ILE A 208 10.00 3.07 8.71
N SER A 209 11.05 3.83 8.43
CA SER A 209 11.42 4.16 7.05
C SER A 209 12.24 3.02 6.43
N CYS A 210 11.72 2.42 5.38
CA CYS A 210 12.37 1.38 4.60
C CYS A 210 12.80 1.94 3.24
N PHE A 211 13.81 1.32 2.67
CA PHE A 211 14.23 1.59 1.31
C PHE A 211 14.40 0.26 0.55
N THR A 212 13.63 0.10 -0.50
CA THR A 212 13.71 -1.07 -1.38
C THR A 212 14.71 -0.81 -2.49
N LYS A 213 15.64 -1.75 -2.69
CA LYS A 213 16.64 -1.73 -3.76
C LYS A 213 16.59 -3.06 -4.51
N ILE A 214 16.57 -3.00 -5.83
CA ILE A 214 16.83 -4.16 -6.71
C ILE A 214 18.32 -4.15 -7.05
N ILE A 215 18.96 -5.28 -6.86
CA ILE A 215 20.40 -5.51 -7.14
C ILE A 215 20.52 -6.31 -8.42
#